data_d814d7ef7857208e8d6a926c76cdc847
#
_entry.id   d814d7ef7857208e8d6a926c76cdc847
#
_cell.length_a   1.000
_cell.length_b   1.000
_cell.length_c   1.000
_cell.angle_alpha   90.00
_cell.angle_beta   90.00
_cell.angle_gamma   90.00
#
_symmetry.space_group_name_H-M   'P 1'
#
loop_
_entity.id
_entity.type
_entity.pdbx_description
1 polymer ?
#
loop_
_entity_poly.entity_id
_entity_poly.type
_entity_poly.pdbx_seq_one_letter_code
_entity_poly.pdbx_strand_id
1 'polypeptide(L)'
;MGIELAGTAYDGRSGKELIEKTDPDIIISDINMPYLDGFTMVEESGKAEDRIIIVITGYDKFQYASRAIKLAVFDYILKPIDDEELNDSLKRAVRKLDKKHSLENRRSIQ
;
A
#
# COMPACT_ATOMS: atom_id res chain seq x y z
N MET A 1 -7.50 -14.11 -8.86
CA MET A 1 -7.26 -13.16 -7.75
C MET A 1 -7.94 -11.84 -8.12
N GLY A 2 -8.98 -11.45 -7.46
CA GLY A 2 -9.84 -10.34 -7.87
C GLY A 2 -9.26 -8.95 -7.61
N ILE A 3 -8.12 -8.63 -8.20
CA ILE A 3 -7.49 -7.33 -8.11
C ILE A 3 -7.74 -6.54 -9.38
N GLU A 4 -8.28 -5.34 -9.21
CA GLU A 4 -8.51 -4.40 -10.31
C GLU A 4 -7.56 -3.22 -10.17
N LEU A 5 -6.91 -2.84 -11.27
CA LEU A 5 -6.02 -1.68 -11.28
C LEU A 5 -6.83 -0.39 -11.34
N ALA A 6 -6.81 0.38 -10.26
CA ALA A 6 -7.53 1.66 -10.19
C ALA A 6 -6.81 2.79 -10.93
N GLY A 7 -5.48 2.70 -11.05
CA GLY A 7 -4.69 3.69 -11.76
C GLY A 7 -3.22 3.61 -11.41
N THR A 8 -2.40 4.40 -12.10
CA THR A 8 -0.97 4.51 -11.85
C THR A 8 -0.55 5.97 -11.78
N ALA A 9 0.52 6.25 -11.02
CA ALA A 9 1.09 7.59 -10.91
C ALA A 9 2.62 7.50 -10.90
N TYR A 10 3.29 8.54 -11.37
CA TYR A 10 4.74 8.54 -11.51
C TYR A 10 5.46 9.45 -10.52
N ASP A 11 4.73 10.19 -9.72
CA ASP A 11 5.29 11.03 -8.65
C ASP A 11 4.34 11.05 -7.46
N GLY A 12 4.84 11.56 -6.32
CA GLY A 12 4.08 11.55 -5.07
C GLY A 12 2.86 12.46 -5.08
N ARG A 13 2.91 13.56 -5.78
CA ARG A 13 1.79 14.49 -5.86
C ARG A 13 0.63 13.90 -6.66
N SER A 14 0.93 13.37 -7.85
CA SER A 14 -0.07 12.67 -8.67
C SER A 14 -0.61 11.44 -7.98
N GLY A 15 0.26 10.72 -7.26
CA GLY A 15 -0.12 9.55 -6.48
C GLY A 15 -1.10 9.89 -5.37
N LYS A 16 -0.87 10.99 -4.65
CA LYS A 16 -1.77 11.46 -3.61
C LYS A 16 -3.15 11.79 -4.18
N GLU A 17 -3.19 12.52 -5.30
CA GLU A 17 -4.44 12.84 -5.98
C GLU A 17 -5.19 11.58 -6.42
N LEU A 18 -4.46 10.59 -6.95
CA LEU A 18 -5.04 9.33 -7.39
C LEU A 18 -5.63 8.55 -6.22
N ILE A 19 -4.93 8.49 -5.09
CA ILE A 19 -5.43 7.82 -3.88
C ILE A 19 -6.72 8.48 -3.38
N GLU A 20 -6.75 9.80 -3.32
CA GLU A 20 -7.92 10.55 -2.87
C GLU A 20 -9.11 10.35 -3.81
N LYS A 21 -8.85 10.27 -5.12
CA LYS A 21 -9.88 10.12 -6.14
C LYS A 21 -10.45 8.70 -6.20
N THR A 22 -9.59 7.68 -6.10
CA THR A 22 -9.99 6.28 -6.31
C THR A 22 -10.28 5.52 -5.02
N ASP A 23 -9.80 6.01 -3.88
CA ASP A 23 -9.95 5.38 -2.57
C ASP A 23 -9.59 3.87 -2.61
N PRO A 24 -8.35 3.52 -2.98
CA PRO A 24 -7.97 2.13 -3.19
C PRO A 24 -7.83 1.35 -1.89
N ASP A 25 -8.01 0.04 -1.96
CA ASP A 25 -7.78 -0.87 -0.83
C ASP A 25 -6.32 -1.23 -0.67
N ILE A 26 -5.58 -1.30 -1.78
CA ILE A 26 -4.16 -1.69 -1.80
C ILE A 26 -3.37 -0.60 -2.52
N ILE A 27 -2.28 -0.16 -1.88
CA ILE A 27 -1.33 0.78 -2.46
C ILE A 27 0.02 0.09 -2.55
N ILE A 28 0.60 0.05 -3.75
CA ILE A 28 1.98 -0.37 -3.95
C ILE A 28 2.75 0.88 -4.35
N SER A 29 3.72 1.27 -3.54
CA SER A 29 4.44 2.52 -3.75
C SER A 29 5.95 2.37 -3.62
N ASP A 30 6.67 2.99 -4.56
CA ASP A 30 8.08 3.26 -4.40
C ASP A 30 8.24 4.41 -3.40
N ILE A 31 9.28 4.37 -2.58
CA ILE A 31 9.55 5.44 -1.61
C ILE A 31 10.12 6.67 -2.30
N ASN A 32 11.05 6.48 -3.22
CA ASN A 32 11.76 7.59 -3.87
C ASN A 32 11.02 8.08 -5.10
N MET A 33 10.20 9.10 -4.90
CA MET A 33 9.44 9.74 -5.96
C MET A 33 9.65 11.25 -5.96
N PRO A 34 9.59 11.92 -7.14
CA PRO A 34 9.65 13.37 -7.21
C PRO A 34 8.52 14.03 -6.41
N TYR A 35 8.79 15.19 -5.85
CA TYR A 35 7.89 16.10 -5.13
C TYR A 35 7.47 15.60 -3.75
N LEU A 36 7.11 14.32 -3.63
CA LEU A 36 6.57 13.77 -2.39
C LEU A 36 6.98 12.30 -2.30
N ASP A 37 7.66 11.89 -1.23
CA ASP A 37 8.05 10.49 -1.09
C ASP A 37 6.83 9.59 -0.79
N GLY A 38 7.00 8.28 -0.97
CA GLY A 38 5.91 7.33 -0.83
C GLY A 38 5.28 7.29 0.56
N PHE A 39 6.08 7.45 1.61
CA PHE A 39 5.55 7.48 2.98
C PHE A 39 4.70 8.71 3.23
N THR A 40 5.20 9.88 2.83
CA THR A 40 4.48 11.14 2.99
C THR A 40 3.19 11.15 2.18
N MET A 41 3.25 10.62 0.96
CA MET A 41 2.08 10.48 0.08
C MET A 41 0.96 9.71 0.78
N VAL A 42 1.28 8.57 1.38
CA VAL A 42 0.28 7.74 2.05
C VAL A 42 -0.24 8.42 3.31
N GLU A 43 0.66 9.00 4.12
CA GLU A 43 0.27 9.71 5.34
C GLU A 43 -0.68 10.87 5.05
N GLU A 44 -0.38 11.68 4.05
CA GLU A 44 -1.19 12.85 3.68
C GLU A 44 -2.51 12.46 3.01
N SER A 45 -2.58 11.28 2.40
CA SER A 45 -3.81 10.82 1.76
C SER A 45 -4.88 10.38 2.73
N GLY A 46 -4.53 10.19 4.01
CA GLY A 46 -5.47 9.76 5.04
C GLY A 46 -5.88 8.30 4.93
N LYS A 47 -6.57 7.80 5.96
CA LYS A 47 -7.09 6.42 6.00
C LYS A 47 -6.02 5.34 5.84
N ALA A 48 -4.77 5.63 6.22
CA ALA A 48 -3.67 4.67 6.06
C ALA A 48 -3.94 3.36 6.80
N GLU A 49 -4.57 3.41 7.97
CA GLU A 49 -4.92 2.23 8.77
C GLU A 49 -5.98 1.35 8.10
N ASP A 50 -6.76 1.88 7.18
CA ASP A 50 -7.80 1.13 6.47
C ASP A 50 -7.32 0.56 5.14
N ARG A 51 -6.08 0.86 4.74
CA ARG A 51 -5.52 0.42 3.48
C ARG A 51 -4.39 -0.58 3.70
N ILE A 52 -4.16 -1.43 2.71
CA ILE A 52 -2.99 -2.30 2.69
C ILE A 52 -1.91 -1.60 1.86
N ILE A 53 -0.77 -1.35 2.49
CA ILE A 53 0.32 -0.59 1.90
C ILE A 53 1.54 -1.49 1.72
N ILE A 54 2.00 -1.64 0.48
CA ILE A 54 3.21 -2.37 0.15
C ILE A 54 4.23 -1.36 -0.36
N VAL A 55 5.33 -1.25 0.34
CA VAL A 55 6.39 -0.29 0.04
C VAL A 55 7.52 -0.98 -0.69
N ILE A 56 8.00 -0.39 -1.77
CA ILE A 56 9.12 -0.90 -2.57
C ILE A 56 10.26 0.13 -2.51
N THR A 57 11.47 -0.33 -2.25
CA THR A 57 12.63 0.55 -2.17
C THR A 57 13.90 -0.14 -2.64
N GLY A 58 14.82 0.65 -3.23
CA GLY A 58 16.18 0.19 -3.54
C GLY A 58 17.16 0.40 -2.38
N TYR A 59 16.70 0.99 -1.29
CA TYR A 59 17.57 1.33 -0.15
C TYR A 59 17.10 0.64 1.12
N ASP A 60 18.00 -0.15 1.72
CA ASP A 60 17.77 -0.77 3.02
C ASP A 60 18.32 0.15 4.11
N LYS A 61 17.65 1.27 4.32
CA LYS A 61 18.03 2.24 5.35
C LYS A 61 17.15 2.07 6.58
N PHE A 62 17.78 2.10 7.74
CA PHE A 62 17.09 2.03 9.02
C PHE A 62 15.95 3.07 9.12
N GLN A 63 16.18 4.28 8.63
CA GLN A 63 15.17 5.34 8.66
C GLN A 63 13.90 4.97 7.90
N TYR A 64 14.04 4.32 6.76
CA TYR A 64 12.89 3.89 5.97
C TYR A 64 12.14 2.74 6.67
N ALA A 65 12.88 1.79 7.22
CA ALA A 65 12.26 0.68 7.97
C ALA A 65 11.50 1.20 9.20
N SER A 66 12.06 2.17 9.91
CA SER A 66 11.38 2.79 11.05
C SER A 66 10.08 3.49 10.66
N ARG A 67 10.09 4.24 9.56
CA ARG A 67 8.89 4.90 9.05
C ARG A 67 7.84 3.88 8.61
N ALA A 68 8.26 2.79 7.97
CA ALA A 68 7.38 1.72 7.56
C ALA A 68 6.64 1.09 8.74
N ILE A 69 7.37 0.83 9.83
CA ILE A 69 6.79 0.29 11.07
C ILE A 69 5.77 1.27 11.67
N LYS A 70 6.13 2.54 11.76
CA LYS A 70 5.24 3.57 12.32
C LYS A 70 3.96 3.74 11.50
N LEU A 71 4.06 3.63 10.19
CA LEU A 71 2.91 3.74 9.29
C LEU A 71 2.12 2.43 9.21
N ALA A 72 2.63 1.35 9.80
CA ALA A 72 2.02 0.03 9.77
C ALA A 72 1.82 -0.50 8.34
N VAL A 73 2.86 -0.39 7.51
CA VAL A 73 2.80 -0.93 6.16
C VAL A 73 2.67 -2.45 6.21
N PHE A 74 1.98 -3.01 5.23
CA PHE A 74 1.73 -4.45 5.18
C PHE A 74 2.99 -5.23 4.80
N ASP A 75 3.77 -4.71 3.85
CA ASP A 75 5.01 -5.35 3.42
C ASP A 75 6.02 -4.29 2.95
N TYR A 76 7.30 -4.66 3.02
CA TYR A 76 8.42 -3.81 2.67
C TYR A 76 9.34 -4.63 1.77
N ILE A 77 9.34 -4.33 0.47
CA ILE A 77 10.04 -5.12 -0.54
C ILE A 77 11.26 -4.34 -1.06
N LEU A 78 12.43 -5.00 -1.07
CA LEU A 78 13.66 -4.42 -1.59
C LEU A 78 13.83 -4.71 -3.07
N LYS A 79 14.32 -3.74 -3.81
CA LYS A 79 14.70 -3.92 -5.22
C LYS A 79 16.04 -4.68 -5.29
N PRO A 80 16.28 -5.48 -6.34
CA PRO A 80 15.40 -5.76 -7.48
C PRO A 80 14.19 -6.58 -7.07
N ILE A 81 13.03 -6.26 -7.66
CA ILE A 81 11.78 -6.93 -7.32
C ILE A 81 11.77 -8.36 -7.84
N ASP A 82 11.52 -9.31 -6.95
CA ASP A 82 11.27 -10.70 -7.28
C ASP A 82 9.76 -10.86 -7.49
N ASP A 83 9.37 -11.30 -8.68
CA ASP A 83 7.95 -11.46 -9.03
C ASP A 83 7.22 -12.39 -8.08
N GLU A 84 7.88 -13.47 -7.64
CA GLU A 84 7.28 -14.41 -6.67
C GLU A 84 7.04 -13.76 -5.32
N GLU A 85 7.98 -12.94 -4.86
CA GLU A 85 7.86 -12.22 -3.59
C GLU A 85 6.71 -11.22 -3.66
N LEU A 86 6.60 -10.45 -4.74
CA LEU A 86 5.53 -9.49 -4.93
C LEU A 86 4.17 -10.19 -5.03
N ASN A 87 4.09 -11.26 -5.81
CA ASN A 87 2.84 -12.02 -5.96
C ASN A 87 2.40 -12.64 -4.63
N ASP A 88 3.32 -13.16 -3.85
CA ASP A 88 3.02 -13.70 -2.53
C ASP A 88 2.48 -12.62 -1.58
N SER A 89 3.10 -11.45 -1.59
CA SER A 89 2.64 -10.30 -0.81
C SER A 89 1.22 -9.88 -1.21
N LEU A 90 0.94 -9.81 -2.51
CA LEU A 90 -0.40 -9.49 -3.02
C LEU A 90 -1.44 -10.52 -2.62
N LYS A 91 -1.11 -11.80 -2.68
CA LYS A 91 -2.02 -12.88 -2.24
C LYS A 91 -2.36 -12.74 -0.76
N ARG A 92 -1.37 -12.45 0.07
CA ARG A 92 -1.60 -12.23 1.51
C ARG A 92 -2.46 -10.98 1.75
N ALA A 93 -2.24 -9.93 0.97
CA ALA A 93 -3.03 -8.71 1.05
C ALA A 93 -4.50 -8.97 0.72
N VAL A 94 -4.77 -9.71 -0.34
CA VAL A 94 -6.13 -10.07 -0.74
C VAL A 94 -6.82 -10.89 0.35
N ARG A 95 -6.13 -11.85 0.95
CA ARG A 95 -6.68 -12.64 2.07
C ARG A 95 -7.06 -11.76 3.26
N LYS A 96 -6.23 -10.77 3.57
CA LYS A 96 -6.51 -9.83 4.66
C LYS A 96 -7.76 -9.00 4.37
N LEU A 97 -7.92 -8.52 3.15
CA LEU A 97 -9.11 -7.78 2.72
C LEU A 97 -10.37 -8.65 2.78
N ASP A 98 -10.29 -9.87 2.29
CA ASP A 98 -11.42 -10.80 2.31
C ASP A 98 -11.89 -11.08 3.73
N LYS A 99 -10.96 -11.28 4.66
CA LYS A 99 -11.30 -11.45 6.07
C LYS A 99 -12.00 -10.22 6.65
N LYS A 100 -11.48 -9.05 6.35
CA LYS A 100 -12.05 -7.77 6.82
C LYS A 100 -13.48 -7.60 6.30
N HIS A 101 -13.69 -7.80 5.01
CA HIS A 101 -15.00 -7.69 4.37
C HIS A 101 -15.98 -8.72 4.94
N SER A 102 -15.51 -9.94 5.18
CA SER A 102 -16.34 -10.99 5.76
C SER A 102 -16.81 -10.62 7.17
N LEU A 103 -15.94 -10.04 7.98
CA LEU A 103 -16.30 -9.57 9.33
C LEU A 103 -17.28 -8.41 9.27
N GLU A 104 -17.08 -7.47 8.37
CA GLU A 104 -17.98 -6.35 8.18
C GLU A 104 -19.37 -6.82 7.76
N ASN A 105 -19.44 -7.77 6.84
CA ASN A 105 -20.71 -8.37 6.40
C ASN A 105 -21.44 -9.07 7.54
N ARG A 106 -20.74 -9.79 8.40
CA ARG A 106 -21.35 -10.43 9.58
C ARG A 106 -21.96 -9.41 10.52
N ARG A 107 -21.28 -8.28 10.71
CA ARG A 107 -21.81 -7.19 11.55
C ARG A 107 -23.07 -6.59 10.96
N SER A 108 -23.13 -6.51 9.63
CA SER A 108 -24.30 -5.96 8.94
C SER A 108 -25.54 -6.79 9.09
N ILE A 109 -25.42 -8.09 9.27
CA ILE A 109 -26.53 -9.04 9.41
C ILE A 109 -27.18 -8.96 10.80
N GLN A 110 -26.42 -8.55 11.77
CA GLN A 110 -26.92 -8.42 13.14
C GLN A 110 -27.70 -7.11 13.33
#